data_deffb86a2ca3841bfdfd6dfb7fd4d8f9
#
_entry.id   deffb86a2ca3841bfdfd6dfb7fd4d8f9
#
_cell.length_a   1.000
_cell.length_b   1.000
_cell.length_c   1.000
_cell.angle_alpha   90.00
_cell.angle_beta   90.00
_cell.angle_gamma   90.00
#
_symmetry.space_group_name_H-M   'P 1'
#
loop_
_entity.id
_entity.type
_entity.pdbx_description
1 polymer ?
#
loop_
_entity_poly.entity_id
_entity_poly.type
_entity_poly.pdbx_seq_one_letter_code
_entity_poly.pdbx_strand_id
1 'polypeptide(L)'
;MRRRFPAAPLLVPTLLALILALVPTVSIVNVANAREADVAERVCQIDWRKGEWHVKQLIRCAEDRWHVPGGPSMALYVANRESEFQPKAYNGYSGASGIFQHLRRYWPGRADAFGFNGWSAFNARANIMVTMRMVHRAGSWSDWGF
;
A
#
# COMPACT_ATOMS: atom_id res chain seq x y z
N MET A 1 -55.86 71.55 3.80
CA MET A 1 -55.13 70.74 2.82
C MET A 1 -53.94 70.08 3.50
N ARG A 2 -54.09 68.79 3.87
CA ARG A 2 -53.00 68.02 4.45
C ARG A 2 -52.41 67.08 3.36
N ARG A 3 -51.16 67.32 2.96
CA ARG A 3 -50.46 66.51 2.02
C ARG A 3 -49.91 65.30 2.77
N ARG A 4 -50.39 64.10 2.38
CA ARG A 4 -49.78 62.77 2.84
C ARG A 4 -48.57 62.51 1.96
N PHE A 5 -47.43 62.28 2.60
CA PHE A 5 -46.22 61.74 1.94
C PHE A 5 -46.33 60.19 1.93
N PRO A 6 -46.04 59.56 0.82
CA PRO A 6 -46.00 58.11 0.79
C PRO A 6 -44.72 57.61 1.47
N ALA A 7 -44.89 56.55 2.32
CA ALA A 7 -43.78 55.86 2.96
C ALA A 7 -42.99 55.05 1.93
N ALA A 8 -41.68 55.23 1.92
CA ALA A 8 -40.77 54.44 1.12
C ALA A 8 -40.64 53.01 1.69
N PRO A 9 -40.55 51.97 0.86
CA PRO A 9 -40.31 50.62 1.34
C PRO A 9 -38.86 50.47 1.78
N LEU A 10 -38.65 49.94 2.98
CA LEU A 10 -37.37 49.50 3.50
C LEU A 10 -36.90 48.24 2.74
N LEU A 11 -35.91 48.42 1.90
CA LEU A 11 -35.16 47.30 1.32
C LEU A 11 -34.32 46.64 2.40
N VAL A 12 -34.73 45.47 2.84
CA VAL A 12 -33.94 44.60 3.68
C VAL A 12 -32.94 43.88 2.77
N PRO A 13 -31.61 44.06 2.94
CA PRO A 13 -30.66 43.23 2.19
C PRO A 13 -30.66 41.84 2.80
N THR A 14 -31.20 40.89 2.06
CA THR A 14 -30.98 39.45 2.34
C THR A 14 -29.50 39.13 2.14
N LEU A 15 -28.74 39.10 3.23
CA LEU A 15 -27.41 38.53 3.25
C LEU A 15 -27.54 37.03 3.04
N LEU A 16 -27.37 36.62 1.78
CA LEU A 16 -27.21 35.19 1.45
C LEU A 16 -25.81 34.78 1.95
N ALA A 17 -25.75 34.27 3.18
CA ALA A 17 -24.53 33.68 3.73
C ALA A 17 -24.23 32.40 2.93
N LEU A 18 -23.28 32.52 2.01
CA LEU A 18 -22.69 31.37 1.31
C LEU A 18 -21.87 30.58 2.34
N ILE A 19 -22.52 29.64 3.02
CA ILE A 19 -21.81 28.66 3.84
C ILE A 19 -21.11 27.71 2.87
N LEU A 20 -19.86 28.06 2.52
CA LEU A 20 -18.94 27.13 1.90
C LEU A 20 -18.66 26.04 2.95
N ALA A 21 -19.40 24.95 2.88
CA ALA A 21 -19.09 23.76 3.64
C ALA A 21 -17.69 23.28 3.19
N LEU A 22 -16.68 23.59 3.99
CA LEU A 22 -15.37 22.92 3.95
C LEU A 22 -15.64 21.46 4.30
N VAL A 23 -16.02 20.66 3.32
CA VAL A 23 -15.98 19.22 3.43
C VAL A 23 -14.49 18.89 3.57
N PRO A 24 -14.04 18.34 4.72
CA PRO A 24 -12.65 17.90 4.81
C PRO A 24 -12.49 16.83 3.73
N THR A 25 -11.67 17.14 2.74
CA THR A 25 -11.16 16.14 1.81
C THR A 25 -10.24 15.23 2.61
N VAL A 26 -10.81 14.41 3.50
CA VAL A 26 -10.12 13.25 4.05
C VAL A 26 -9.72 12.47 2.82
N SER A 27 -8.43 12.48 2.54
CA SER A 27 -7.90 11.93 1.31
C SER A 27 -8.37 10.49 1.20
N ILE A 28 -9.24 10.23 0.22
CA ILE A 28 -9.75 8.89 -0.12
C ILE A 28 -8.59 7.89 -0.24
N VAL A 29 -7.43 8.38 -0.67
CA VAL A 29 -6.15 7.66 -0.73
C VAL A 29 -5.73 7.09 0.63
N ASN A 30 -5.88 7.84 1.74
CA ASN A 30 -5.50 7.35 3.07
C ASN A 30 -6.41 6.22 3.57
N VAL A 31 -7.69 6.27 3.24
CA VAL A 31 -8.66 5.23 3.63
C VAL A 31 -8.44 3.95 2.80
N ALA A 32 -8.14 4.09 1.51
CA ALA A 32 -7.83 2.94 0.65
C ALA A 32 -6.54 2.25 1.11
N ASN A 33 -5.47 3.01 1.39
CA ASN A 33 -4.20 2.46 1.88
C ASN A 33 -4.34 1.81 3.27
N ALA A 34 -5.15 2.39 4.16
CA ALA A 34 -5.42 1.80 5.47
C ALA A 34 -6.20 0.49 5.37
N ARG A 35 -7.18 0.40 4.45
CA ARG A 35 -7.91 -0.85 4.16
C ARG A 35 -7.01 -1.91 3.54
N GLU A 36 -6.12 -1.53 2.65
CA GLU A 36 -5.15 -2.44 2.04
C GLU A 36 -4.14 -2.97 3.06
N ALA A 37 -3.68 -2.12 4.00
CA ALA A 37 -2.82 -2.54 5.10
C ALA A 37 -3.53 -3.52 6.04
N ASP A 38 -4.78 -3.23 6.43
CA ASP A 38 -5.60 -4.10 7.28
C ASP A 38 -5.87 -5.45 6.60
N VAL A 39 -6.17 -5.46 5.31
CA VAL A 39 -6.33 -6.69 4.53
C VAL A 39 -5.01 -7.47 4.46
N ALA A 40 -3.88 -6.79 4.21
CA ALA A 40 -2.57 -7.45 4.14
C ALA A 40 -2.13 -8.01 5.51
N GLU A 41 -2.52 -7.37 6.61
CA GLU A 41 -2.25 -7.86 7.95
C GLU A 41 -3.11 -9.07 8.33
N ARG A 42 -4.37 -9.12 7.89
CA ARG A 42 -5.33 -10.20 8.16
C ARG A 42 -5.19 -11.38 7.21
N VAL A 43 -4.75 -11.15 5.99
CA VAL A 43 -4.50 -12.19 5.00
C VAL A 43 -3.22 -12.95 5.36
N CYS A 44 -3.25 -14.26 5.27
CA CYS A 44 -2.07 -15.10 5.48
C CYS A 44 -1.44 -14.96 6.87
N GLN A 45 -2.20 -15.24 7.94
CA GLN A 45 -1.75 -15.20 9.34
C GLN A 45 -0.70 -16.30 9.64
N ILE A 46 0.42 -16.28 8.91
CA ILE A 46 1.53 -17.23 9.03
C ILE A 46 2.70 -16.53 9.73
N ASP A 47 3.16 -17.12 10.83
CA ASP A 47 4.34 -16.60 11.54
C ASP A 47 5.63 -17.08 10.85
N TRP A 48 6.13 -16.23 9.95
CA TRP A 48 7.35 -16.47 9.19
C TRP A 48 8.62 -16.63 10.05
N ARG A 49 8.59 -16.18 11.32
CA ARG A 49 9.73 -16.30 12.25
C ARG A 49 10.02 -17.74 12.66
N LYS A 50 9.07 -18.63 12.42
CA LYS A 50 9.21 -20.07 12.70
C LYS A 50 10.11 -20.80 11.71
N GLY A 51 10.65 -20.11 10.68
CA GLY A 51 11.65 -20.64 9.78
C GLY A 51 11.21 -20.73 8.32
N GLU A 52 12.09 -21.28 7.49
CA GLU A 52 11.98 -21.29 6.03
C GLU A 52 10.66 -21.88 5.52
N TRP A 53 10.21 -22.99 6.10
CA TRP A 53 8.94 -23.61 5.69
C TRP A 53 7.78 -22.61 5.82
N HIS A 54 7.73 -21.83 6.90
CA HIS A 54 6.68 -20.82 7.14
C HIS A 54 6.81 -19.62 6.18
N VAL A 55 8.04 -19.25 5.82
CA VAL A 55 8.28 -18.25 4.76
C VAL A 55 7.72 -18.74 3.43
N LYS A 56 7.99 -20.00 3.06
CA LYS A 56 7.44 -20.60 1.84
C LYS A 56 5.91 -20.68 1.86
N GLN A 57 5.30 -21.01 3.01
CA GLN A 57 3.84 -21.00 3.15
C GLN A 57 3.26 -19.57 3.02
N LEU A 58 3.96 -18.57 3.55
CA LEU A 58 3.54 -17.18 3.42
C LEU A 58 3.60 -16.71 1.97
N ILE A 59 4.63 -17.12 1.19
CA ILE A 59 4.72 -16.84 -0.25
C ILE A 59 3.55 -17.47 -1.00
N ARG A 60 3.24 -18.75 -0.76
CA ARG A 60 2.12 -19.44 -1.40
C ARG A 60 0.79 -18.78 -1.08
N CYS A 61 0.54 -18.48 0.19
CA CYS A 61 -0.69 -17.79 0.59
C CYS A 61 -0.82 -16.40 -0.02
N ALA A 62 0.27 -15.65 -0.13
CA ALA A 62 0.26 -14.34 -0.78
C ALA A 62 0.01 -14.47 -2.29
N GLU A 63 0.56 -15.50 -2.92
CA GLU A 63 0.33 -15.81 -4.34
C GLU A 63 -1.12 -16.22 -4.59
N ASP A 64 -1.72 -17.07 -3.74
CA ASP A 64 -3.15 -17.43 -3.82
C ASP A 64 -4.06 -16.18 -3.77
N ARG A 65 -3.61 -15.13 -3.10
CA ARG A 65 -4.37 -13.88 -3.00
C ARG A 65 -4.11 -12.93 -4.16
N TRP A 66 -2.88 -12.87 -4.64
CA TRP A 66 -2.44 -12.00 -5.74
C TRP A 66 -1.68 -12.83 -6.77
N HIS A 67 -2.41 -13.47 -7.64
CA HIS A 67 -1.84 -14.33 -8.68
C HIS A 67 -0.75 -13.61 -9.46
N VAL A 68 0.41 -14.26 -9.56
CA VAL A 68 1.57 -13.74 -10.29
C VAL A 68 1.90 -14.64 -11.49
N PRO A 69 2.54 -14.11 -12.53
CA PRO A 69 2.98 -14.92 -13.66
C PRO A 69 3.87 -16.11 -13.22
N GLY A 70 3.56 -17.31 -13.67
CA GLY A 70 4.25 -18.55 -13.29
C GLY A 70 3.84 -19.11 -11.93
N GLY A 71 2.85 -18.48 -11.25
CA GLY A 71 2.25 -18.99 -10.03
C GLY A 71 3.22 -19.16 -8.86
N PRO A 72 2.86 -20.02 -7.87
CA PRO A 72 3.66 -20.20 -6.66
C PRO A 72 5.04 -20.79 -6.94
N SER A 73 5.21 -21.54 -8.04
CA SER A 73 6.51 -22.10 -8.41
C SER A 73 7.50 -21.00 -8.79
N MET A 74 7.06 -20.01 -9.57
CA MET A 74 7.90 -18.89 -9.95
C MET A 74 8.21 -17.97 -8.76
N ALA A 75 7.22 -17.67 -7.92
CA ALA A 75 7.41 -16.89 -6.72
C ALA A 75 8.44 -17.52 -5.77
N LEU A 76 8.37 -18.83 -5.57
CA LEU A 76 9.35 -19.58 -4.76
C LEU A 76 10.73 -19.62 -5.41
N TYR A 77 10.80 -19.78 -6.74
CA TYR A 77 12.06 -19.77 -7.47
C TYR A 77 12.78 -18.43 -7.32
N VAL A 78 12.07 -17.31 -7.51
CA VAL A 78 12.65 -15.96 -7.35
C VAL A 78 13.11 -15.76 -5.92
N ALA A 79 12.29 -16.07 -4.91
CA ALA A 79 12.66 -15.93 -3.51
C ALA A 79 13.90 -16.73 -3.12
N ASN A 80 14.01 -17.97 -3.64
CA ASN A 80 15.19 -18.80 -3.43
C ASN A 80 16.44 -18.20 -4.06
N ARG A 81 16.35 -17.75 -5.31
CA ARG A 81 17.46 -17.12 -6.02
C ARG A 81 17.94 -15.83 -5.36
N GLU A 82 17.02 -15.02 -4.86
CA GLU A 82 17.34 -13.71 -4.28
C GLU A 82 17.93 -13.83 -2.86
N SER A 83 17.47 -14.77 -2.05
CA SER A 83 17.84 -14.79 -0.62
C SER A 83 17.91 -16.18 0.02
N GLU A 84 17.68 -17.25 -0.72
CA GLU A 84 17.49 -18.59 -0.12
C GLU A 84 16.45 -18.58 1.00
N PHE A 85 15.36 -17.82 0.79
CA PHE A 85 14.27 -17.59 1.76
C PHE A 85 14.70 -16.92 3.08
N GLN A 86 15.84 -16.22 3.11
CA GLN A 86 16.37 -15.60 4.32
C GLN A 86 15.79 -14.19 4.52
N PRO A 87 14.96 -13.95 5.57
CA PRO A 87 14.36 -12.63 5.79
C PRO A 87 15.38 -11.52 6.06
N LYS A 88 16.57 -11.91 6.56
CA LYS A 88 17.64 -10.97 6.92
C LYS A 88 18.73 -10.86 5.86
N ALA A 89 18.54 -11.48 4.68
CA ALA A 89 19.49 -11.35 3.59
C ALA A 89 19.73 -9.87 3.23
N TYR A 90 21.00 -9.52 3.08
CA TYR A 90 21.42 -8.17 2.77
C TYR A 90 22.62 -8.18 1.83
N ASN A 91 22.51 -7.48 0.72
CA ASN A 91 23.60 -7.26 -0.20
C ASN A 91 24.27 -5.91 0.13
N GLY A 92 25.46 -5.95 0.70
CA GLY A 92 26.20 -4.74 1.14
C GLY A 92 26.60 -3.80 0.01
N TYR A 93 26.68 -4.29 -1.23
CA TYR A 93 27.01 -3.48 -2.40
C TYR A 93 25.80 -2.71 -2.95
N SER A 94 24.70 -3.38 -3.18
CA SER A 94 23.49 -2.79 -3.78
C SER A 94 22.50 -2.23 -2.76
N GLY A 95 22.60 -2.66 -1.49
CA GLY A 95 21.61 -2.39 -0.46
C GLY A 95 20.33 -3.19 -0.61
N ALA A 96 20.32 -4.24 -1.44
CA ALA A 96 19.18 -5.13 -1.58
C ALA A 96 18.91 -5.89 -0.29
N SER A 97 17.65 -6.02 0.11
CA SER A 97 17.26 -6.46 1.45
C SER A 97 16.04 -7.38 1.46
N GLY A 98 16.08 -8.39 2.32
CA GLY A 98 14.97 -9.30 2.62
C GLY A 98 14.77 -10.39 1.57
N ILE A 99 13.63 -11.07 1.65
CA ILE A 99 13.30 -12.28 0.87
C ILE A 99 13.44 -12.06 -0.65
N PHE A 100 12.89 -10.96 -1.15
CA PHE A 100 12.91 -10.62 -2.58
C PHE A 100 13.91 -9.51 -2.93
N GLN A 101 14.90 -9.25 -2.07
CA GLN A 101 16.02 -8.35 -2.31
C GLN A 101 15.60 -6.97 -2.87
N HIS A 102 14.63 -6.33 -2.22
CA HIS A 102 14.28 -4.97 -2.58
C HIS A 102 15.44 -3.99 -2.33
N LEU A 103 15.76 -3.17 -3.31
CA LEU A 103 16.76 -2.13 -3.15
C LEU A 103 16.30 -1.10 -2.11
N ARG A 104 17.16 -0.80 -1.14
CA ARG A 104 16.89 0.09 -0.01
C ARG A 104 16.33 1.45 -0.45
N ARG A 105 16.84 2.00 -1.55
CA ARG A 105 16.41 3.31 -2.09
C ARG A 105 14.96 3.32 -2.57
N TYR A 106 14.43 2.18 -3.00
CA TYR A 106 13.06 2.06 -3.52
C TYR A 106 12.07 1.52 -2.49
N TRP A 107 12.58 0.86 -1.44
CA TRP A 107 11.73 0.18 -0.47
C TRP A 107 10.71 1.09 0.20
N PRO A 108 11.03 2.32 0.68
CA PRO A 108 10.03 3.16 1.35
C PRO A 108 8.82 3.46 0.47
N GLY A 109 9.06 3.85 -0.79
CA GLY A 109 7.97 4.12 -1.73
C GLY A 109 7.17 2.88 -2.11
N ARG A 110 7.83 1.71 -2.27
CA ARG A 110 7.17 0.44 -2.53
C ARG A 110 6.30 0.01 -1.34
N ALA A 111 6.83 0.09 -0.14
CA ALA A 111 6.12 -0.26 1.08
C ALA A 111 4.90 0.65 1.30
N ASP A 112 5.07 1.97 1.13
CA ASP A 112 3.99 2.95 1.25
C ASP A 112 2.86 2.70 0.26
N ALA A 113 3.20 2.45 -1.01
CA ALA A 113 2.24 2.18 -2.08
C ALA A 113 1.31 0.98 -1.82
N PHE A 114 1.68 0.11 -0.89
CA PHE A 114 0.93 -1.10 -0.54
C PHE A 114 0.55 -1.18 0.94
N GLY A 115 0.55 -0.04 1.67
CA GLY A 115 0.08 0.06 3.03
C GLY A 115 1.03 -0.50 4.10
N PHE A 116 2.32 -0.62 3.78
CA PHE A 116 3.39 -1.05 4.69
C PHE A 116 4.33 0.11 5.06
N ASN A 117 3.81 1.35 5.10
CA ASN A 117 4.62 2.52 5.45
C ASN A 117 5.36 2.32 6.78
N GLY A 118 6.67 2.61 6.80
CA GLY A 118 7.53 2.44 7.97
C GLY A 118 7.95 1.00 8.28
N TRP A 119 7.46 -0.01 7.55
CA TRP A 119 7.89 -1.39 7.75
C TRP A 119 9.26 -1.63 7.12
N SER A 120 10.06 -2.43 7.80
CA SER A 120 11.39 -2.82 7.31
C SER A 120 11.30 -3.82 6.16
N ALA A 121 12.19 -3.70 5.16
CA ALA A 121 12.37 -4.71 4.12
C ALA A 121 12.80 -6.09 4.66
N PHE A 122 13.34 -6.14 5.87
CA PHE A 122 13.68 -7.38 6.59
C PHE A 122 12.49 -8.02 7.30
N ASN A 123 11.33 -7.39 7.29
CA ASN A 123 10.09 -8.04 7.70
C ASN A 123 9.58 -8.87 6.55
N ALA A 124 9.64 -10.22 6.67
CA ALA A 124 9.29 -11.10 5.58
C ALA A 124 7.84 -10.94 5.12
N ARG A 125 6.90 -10.66 6.02
CA ARG A 125 5.51 -10.39 5.65
C ARG A 125 5.42 -9.18 4.72
N ALA A 126 5.95 -8.03 5.13
CA ALA A 126 5.92 -6.82 4.31
C ALA A 126 6.62 -7.05 2.96
N ASN A 127 7.82 -7.64 2.99
CA ASN A 127 8.61 -7.92 1.80
C ASN A 127 7.84 -8.80 0.79
N ILE A 128 7.25 -9.91 1.24
CA ILE A 128 6.48 -10.84 0.41
C ILE A 128 5.20 -10.18 -0.12
N MET A 129 4.41 -9.53 0.75
CA MET A 129 3.13 -8.92 0.34
C MET A 129 3.32 -7.79 -0.67
N VAL A 130 4.32 -6.94 -0.46
CA VAL A 130 4.68 -5.87 -1.41
C VAL A 130 5.09 -6.47 -2.74
N THR A 131 5.97 -7.49 -2.73
CA THR A 131 6.42 -8.16 -3.96
C THR A 131 5.27 -8.76 -4.75
N MET A 132 4.43 -9.60 -4.12
CA MET A 132 3.32 -10.25 -4.82
C MET A 132 2.38 -9.23 -5.44
N ARG A 133 2.08 -8.15 -4.74
CA ARG A 133 1.19 -7.08 -5.26
C ARG A 133 1.84 -6.26 -6.36
N MET A 134 3.15 -6.01 -6.28
CA MET A 134 3.90 -5.36 -7.37
C MET A 134 3.85 -6.19 -8.64
N VAL A 135 4.20 -7.47 -8.54
CA VAL A 135 4.25 -8.40 -9.68
C VAL A 135 2.85 -8.63 -10.26
N HIS A 136 1.84 -8.82 -9.41
CA HIS A 136 0.44 -8.91 -9.83
C HIS A 136 0.00 -7.67 -10.63
N ARG A 137 0.31 -6.47 -10.14
CA ARG A 137 -0.04 -5.21 -10.80
C ARG A 137 0.73 -5.00 -12.11
N ALA A 138 2.01 -5.39 -12.15
CA ALA A 138 2.86 -5.27 -13.33
C ALA A 138 2.60 -6.37 -14.37
N GLY A 139 2.03 -7.50 -13.97
CA GLY A 139 1.87 -8.69 -14.81
C GLY A 139 3.20 -9.34 -15.24
N SER A 140 4.31 -9.02 -14.57
CA SER A 140 5.64 -9.56 -14.89
C SER A 140 6.60 -9.52 -13.71
N TRP A 141 7.66 -10.33 -13.80
CA TRP A 141 8.81 -10.34 -12.88
C TRP A 141 9.99 -9.50 -13.39
N SER A 142 9.74 -8.52 -14.28
CA SER A 142 10.80 -7.73 -14.93
C SER A 142 11.74 -7.01 -13.95
N ASP A 143 11.23 -6.57 -12.78
CA ASP A 143 12.06 -5.97 -11.71
C ASP A 143 13.11 -6.94 -11.15
N TRP A 144 12.94 -8.26 -11.37
CA TRP A 144 13.85 -9.34 -10.97
C TRP A 144 14.56 -10.01 -12.17
N GLY A 145 14.42 -9.46 -13.38
CA GLY A 145 15.11 -9.92 -14.57
C GLY A 145 14.49 -11.17 -15.24
N PHE A 146 13.15 -11.31 -15.11
CA PHE A 146 12.37 -12.38 -15.76
C PHE A 146 11.23 -11.84 -16.60
#